data_73c121462ed5610521fd90eeb9126a2a
#
_entry.id   73c121462ed5610521fd90eeb9126a2a
#
_cell.length_a   1.000
_cell.length_b   1.000
_cell.length_c   1.000
_cell.angle_alpha   90.00
_cell.angle_beta   90.00
_cell.angle_gamma   90.00
#
_symmetry.space_group_name_H-M   'P 1'
#
loop_
_entity.id
_entity.type
_entity.pdbx_description
1 polymer ?
#
loop_
_entity_poly.entity_id
_entity_poly.type
_entity_poly.pdbx_seq_one_letter_code
_entity_poly.pdbx_strand_id
1 'polypeptide(L)'
;MKQTQITTGKFYDKIDLSFSIGNVRCHALKFSFEPLRRSFPSHSHSSNSWEIHYISAGKGTVTLNHVPYQVRPSTLFITGPHVEHSQLPDPEDPMVEYCVYLKFDSRNRPLIQEQNPDFLNRFFRTEQFLGQDRQNLRPLMEALFSELEHRQIGCRTVLEALLCQLLVFTVRNLEMPRNQETSPESSLADRNYLIIEECFLYEYRDLTLEQLSSRLGLSQRLTERLLQKHYGKTFLQKKFEAKMAAARLLLKNPSHTITDISIQLGYSSVEHFSAAFRQYYGMSAREWRKQGEN
;
A
#
# COMPACT_ATOMS: atom_id res chain seq x y z
N MET A 1 31.71 -5.66 -6.60
CA MET A 1 30.93 -4.50 -7.06
C MET A 1 30.42 -3.78 -5.82
N LYS A 2 30.77 -2.50 -5.62
CA LYS A 2 30.32 -1.71 -4.45
C LYS A 2 28.81 -1.51 -4.59
N GLN A 3 28.03 -2.04 -3.66
CA GLN A 3 26.63 -1.69 -3.50
C GLN A 3 26.58 -0.19 -3.18
N THR A 4 26.08 0.62 -4.10
CA THR A 4 25.75 2.02 -3.84
C THR A 4 24.62 2.00 -2.81
N GLN A 5 24.91 2.37 -1.57
CA GLN A 5 23.88 2.52 -0.54
C GLN A 5 22.92 3.61 -1.01
N ILE A 6 21.69 3.22 -1.34
CA ILE A 6 20.61 4.16 -1.61
C ILE A 6 20.24 4.81 -0.28
N THR A 7 20.63 6.05 -0.11
CA THR A 7 20.50 6.78 1.17
C THR A 7 19.19 7.56 1.29
N THR A 8 18.56 7.91 0.18
CA THR A 8 17.33 8.71 0.15
C THR A 8 16.29 8.08 -0.78
N GLY A 9 15.05 8.01 -0.32
CA GLY A 9 13.91 7.59 -1.13
C GLY A 9 13.50 8.67 -2.15
N LYS A 10 12.91 8.25 -3.27
CA LYS A 10 12.29 9.13 -4.26
C LYS A 10 10.78 8.93 -4.22
N PHE A 11 10.03 10.02 -4.06
CA PHE A 11 8.57 10.01 -3.94
C PHE A 11 7.95 10.99 -4.91
N TYR A 12 6.95 10.54 -5.64
CA TYR A 12 6.18 11.34 -6.59
C TYR A 12 4.69 11.07 -6.33
N ASP A 13 4.08 11.86 -5.44
CA ASP A 13 2.69 11.74 -5.00
C ASP A 13 1.76 12.85 -5.54
N LYS A 14 2.35 13.89 -6.17
CA LYS A 14 1.63 15.04 -6.74
C LYS A 14 1.57 15.00 -8.27
N ILE A 15 1.63 13.81 -8.84
CA ILE A 15 1.57 13.60 -10.27
C ILE A 15 0.14 13.24 -10.65
N ASP A 16 -0.43 14.00 -11.57
CA ASP A 16 -1.70 13.64 -12.22
C ASP A 16 -1.40 13.06 -13.60
N LEU A 17 -0.95 11.82 -13.61
CA LEU A 17 -0.69 11.09 -14.83
C LEU A 17 -1.88 10.18 -15.13
N SER A 18 -2.77 10.63 -16.00
CA SER A 18 -3.89 9.83 -16.47
C SER A 18 -3.70 9.44 -17.93
N PHE A 19 -3.90 8.18 -18.24
CA PHE A 19 -3.80 7.61 -19.57
C PHE A 19 -4.93 6.61 -19.83
N SER A 20 -5.10 6.16 -21.07
CA SER A 20 -6.14 5.20 -21.42
C SER A 20 -5.55 3.95 -22.05
N ILE A 21 -6.10 2.81 -21.70
CA ILE A 21 -5.80 1.51 -22.31
C ILE A 21 -7.11 0.98 -22.86
N GLY A 22 -7.28 1.01 -24.17
CA GLY A 22 -8.59 0.80 -24.78
C GLY A 22 -9.60 1.81 -24.23
N ASN A 23 -10.71 1.31 -23.68
CA ASN A 23 -11.79 2.12 -23.11
C ASN A 23 -11.62 2.41 -21.62
N VAL A 24 -10.57 1.90 -20.98
CA VAL A 24 -10.34 2.05 -19.54
C VAL A 24 -9.36 3.19 -19.28
N ARG A 25 -9.76 4.14 -18.44
CA ARG A 25 -8.89 5.22 -17.98
C ARG A 25 -8.17 4.80 -16.70
N CYS A 26 -6.86 4.98 -16.70
CA CYS A 26 -5.97 4.71 -15.58
C CYS A 26 -5.37 6.02 -15.06
N HIS A 27 -5.21 6.12 -13.76
CA HIS A 27 -4.52 7.20 -13.06
C HIS A 27 -3.36 6.60 -12.25
N ALA A 28 -2.14 6.96 -12.61
CA ALA A 28 -0.98 6.68 -11.78
C ALA A 28 -0.82 7.84 -10.78
N LEU A 29 -1.09 7.55 -9.50
CA LEU A 29 -1.24 8.57 -8.46
C LEU A 29 -0.01 8.72 -7.59
N LYS A 30 0.78 7.64 -7.44
CA LYS A 30 1.96 7.63 -6.59
C LYS A 30 3.04 6.72 -7.17
N PHE A 31 4.26 7.18 -7.08
CA PHE A 31 5.45 6.39 -7.35
C PHE A 31 6.41 6.56 -6.19
N SER A 32 6.92 5.48 -5.66
CA SER A 32 7.97 5.50 -4.64
C SER A 32 9.09 4.54 -4.98
N PHE A 33 10.32 4.96 -4.69
CA PHE A 33 11.51 4.14 -4.70
C PHE A 33 12.30 4.41 -3.45
N GLU A 34 12.34 3.46 -2.53
CA GLU A 34 12.95 3.69 -1.23
C GLU A 34 13.51 2.43 -0.57
N PRO A 35 14.56 2.58 0.25
CA PRO A 35 14.93 1.57 1.22
C PRO A 35 13.94 1.60 2.39
N LEU A 36 13.28 0.47 2.64
CA LEU A 36 12.30 0.35 3.72
C LEU A 36 13.03 0.17 5.06
N ARG A 37 13.25 1.27 5.77
CA ARG A 37 13.97 1.27 7.06
C ARG A 37 13.05 1.04 8.26
N ARG A 38 11.74 0.98 8.03
CA ARG A 38 10.71 0.76 9.05
C ARG A 38 9.63 -0.17 8.50
N SER A 39 8.95 -0.85 9.41
CA SER A 39 7.80 -1.67 9.06
C SER A 39 6.63 -0.82 8.61
N PHE A 40 5.93 -1.30 7.59
CA PHE A 40 4.64 -0.76 7.18
C PHE A 40 3.55 -1.60 7.84
N PRO A 41 2.70 -1.01 8.70
CA PRO A 41 1.61 -1.74 9.35
C PRO A 41 0.58 -2.22 8.31
N SER A 42 -0.25 -3.19 8.71
CA SER A 42 -1.29 -3.73 7.85
C SER A 42 -2.28 -2.65 7.43
N HIS A 43 -2.50 -2.54 6.13
CA HIS A 43 -3.44 -1.61 5.52
C HIS A 43 -3.98 -2.20 4.21
N SER A 44 -4.98 -1.58 3.65
CA SER A 44 -5.57 -1.97 2.36
C SER A 44 -6.04 -0.74 1.59
N HIS A 45 -6.19 -0.89 0.28
CA HIS A 45 -6.60 0.19 -0.61
C HIS A 45 -8.08 0.11 -0.97
N SER A 46 -8.62 1.23 -1.47
CA SER A 46 -10.02 1.35 -1.87
C SER A 46 -10.31 0.59 -3.18
N SER A 47 -11.59 0.47 -3.52
CA SER A 47 -12.05 -0.12 -4.79
C SER A 47 -11.34 0.49 -5.99
N ASN A 48 -11.08 -0.35 -7.01
CA ASN A 48 -10.42 0.01 -8.27
C ASN A 48 -8.97 0.52 -8.13
N SER A 49 -8.31 0.22 -7.01
CA SER A 49 -6.93 0.61 -6.73
C SER A 49 -6.02 -0.60 -6.66
N TRP A 50 -4.86 -0.52 -7.30
CA TRP A 50 -3.81 -1.53 -7.27
C TRP A 50 -2.46 -0.91 -6.98
N GLU A 51 -1.64 -1.61 -6.23
CA GLU A 51 -0.20 -1.32 -6.15
C GLU A 51 0.60 -2.44 -6.80
N ILE A 52 1.62 -2.04 -7.56
CA ILE A 52 2.62 -2.93 -8.14
C ILE A 52 3.93 -2.66 -7.43
N HIS A 53 4.43 -3.65 -6.73
CA HIS A 53 5.64 -3.58 -5.92
C HIS A 53 6.74 -4.43 -6.52
N TYR A 54 7.95 -3.89 -6.61
CA TYR A 54 9.13 -4.60 -7.08
C TYR A 54 10.29 -4.42 -6.12
N ILE A 55 10.76 -5.52 -5.55
CA ILE A 55 11.92 -5.51 -4.65
C ILE A 55 13.20 -5.54 -5.49
N SER A 56 13.95 -4.44 -5.48
CA SER A 56 15.17 -4.27 -6.27
C SER A 56 16.42 -4.76 -5.56
N ALA A 57 16.44 -4.72 -4.23
CA ALA A 57 17.56 -5.15 -3.39
C ALA A 57 17.05 -5.48 -1.97
N GLY A 58 17.91 -6.13 -1.16
CA GLY A 58 17.60 -6.47 0.22
C GLY A 58 16.55 -7.58 0.36
N LYS A 59 16.08 -7.80 1.56
CA LYS A 59 15.12 -8.85 1.92
C LYS A 59 14.19 -8.42 3.04
N GLY A 60 13.13 -9.19 3.26
CA GLY A 60 12.14 -8.95 4.32
C GLY A 60 10.96 -9.88 4.21
N THR A 61 9.89 -9.55 4.93
CA THR A 61 8.63 -10.28 4.90
C THR A 61 7.51 -9.36 4.43
N VAL A 62 6.76 -9.79 3.42
CA VAL A 62 5.51 -9.18 3.01
C VAL A 62 4.37 -10.08 3.46
N THR A 63 3.37 -9.53 4.13
CA THR A 63 2.17 -10.28 4.51
C THR A 63 1.02 -9.83 3.63
N LEU A 64 0.37 -10.77 2.93
CA LEU A 64 -0.82 -10.54 2.11
C LEU A 64 -1.97 -11.34 2.70
N ASN A 65 -3.08 -10.68 3.06
CA ASN A 65 -4.25 -11.31 3.68
C ASN A 65 -3.86 -12.30 4.79
N HIS A 66 -3.03 -11.81 5.74
CA HIS A 66 -2.50 -12.57 6.90
C HIS A 66 -1.50 -13.69 6.58
N VAL A 67 -1.16 -13.94 5.30
CA VAL A 67 -0.16 -14.93 4.91
C VAL A 67 1.20 -14.25 4.72
N PRO A 68 2.25 -14.63 5.49
CA PRO A 68 3.58 -14.07 5.36
C PRO A 68 4.37 -14.73 4.22
N TYR A 69 5.08 -13.91 3.43
CA TYR A 69 5.96 -14.34 2.35
C TYR A 69 7.33 -13.71 2.52
N GLN A 70 8.37 -14.53 2.36
CA GLN A 70 9.75 -14.02 2.30
C GLN A 70 10.00 -13.39 0.93
N VAL A 71 10.50 -12.16 0.93
CA VAL A 71 10.85 -11.44 -0.29
C VAL A 71 12.36 -11.19 -0.39
N ARG A 72 12.83 -11.13 -1.63
CA ARG A 72 14.24 -10.95 -2.02
C ARG A 72 14.31 -10.16 -3.32
N PRO A 73 15.52 -9.79 -3.79
CA PRO A 73 15.64 -9.09 -5.07
C PRO A 73 14.92 -9.81 -6.21
N SER A 74 14.29 -9.02 -7.08
CA SER A 74 13.42 -9.48 -8.16
C SER A 74 12.09 -10.10 -7.72
N THR A 75 11.67 -9.94 -6.46
CA THR A 75 10.30 -10.24 -6.08
C THR A 75 9.36 -9.16 -6.62
N LEU A 76 8.34 -9.59 -7.35
CA LEU A 76 7.19 -8.81 -7.77
C LEU A 76 5.99 -9.21 -6.94
N PHE A 77 5.26 -8.24 -6.38
CA PHE A 77 3.95 -8.52 -5.81
C PHE A 77 2.95 -7.41 -6.14
N ILE A 78 1.67 -7.77 -6.10
CA ILE A 78 0.55 -6.91 -6.42
C ILE A 78 -0.44 -6.97 -5.27
N THR A 79 -0.94 -5.81 -4.88
CA THR A 79 -2.05 -5.66 -3.94
C THR A 79 -3.18 -4.92 -4.65
N GLY A 80 -4.30 -5.62 -4.83
CA GLY A 80 -5.51 -5.09 -5.42
C GLY A 80 -6.46 -4.48 -4.37
N PRO A 81 -7.69 -4.18 -4.79
CA PRO A 81 -8.70 -3.59 -3.90
C PRO A 81 -8.92 -4.44 -2.65
N HIS A 82 -8.92 -3.77 -1.49
CA HIS A 82 -9.21 -4.37 -0.17
C HIS A 82 -8.26 -5.50 0.29
N VAL A 83 -7.18 -5.76 -0.43
CA VAL A 83 -6.15 -6.72 0.01
C VAL A 83 -5.36 -6.12 1.17
N GLU A 84 -5.47 -6.74 2.34
CA GLU A 84 -4.66 -6.36 3.50
C GLU A 84 -3.21 -6.76 3.28
N HIS A 85 -2.30 -5.80 3.46
CA HIS A 85 -0.88 -6.07 3.32
C HIS A 85 -0.03 -5.26 4.29
N SER A 86 1.11 -5.84 4.65
CA SER A 86 2.12 -5.22 5.51
C SER A 86 3.51 -5.63 5.07
N GLN A 87 4.50 -4.81 5.42
CA GLN A 87 5.88 -5.03 5.06
C GLN A 87 6.77 -4.93 6.29
N LEU A 88 7.63 -5.92 6.48
CA LEU A 88 8.62 -5.99 7.55
C LEU A 88 9.99 -6.16 6.91
N PRO A 89 10.82 -5.10 6.80
CA PRO A 89 12.16 -5.21 6.27
C PRO A 89 13.07 -6.00 7.21
N ASP A 90 14.06 -6.68 6.65
CA ASP A 90 15.15 -7.27 7.42
C ASP A 90 16.00 -6.13 8.03
N PRO A 91 16.34 -6.19 9.32
CA PRO A 91 17.10 -5.12 9.99
C PRO A 91 18.53 -4.94 9.46
N GLU A 92 19.17 -6.03 8.99
CA GLU A 92 20.56 -6.03 8.53
C GLU A 92 20.68 -5.78 7.01
N ASP A 93 19.65 -6.22 6.25
CA ASP A 93 19.60 -6.09 4.79
C ASP A 93 18.21 -5.63 4.35
N PRO A 94 17.81 -4.38 4.67
CA PRO A 94 16.48 -3.90 4.41
C PRO A 94 16.16 -3.86 2.92
N MET A 95 14.94 -4.31 2.59
CA MET A 95 14.47 -4.32 1.20
C MET A 95 14.38 -2.91 0.62
N VAL A 96 14.75 -2.80 -0.66
CA VAL A 96 14.62 -1.60 -1.47
C VAL A 96 13.55 -1.84 -2.50
N GLU A 97 12.54 -1.00 -2.49
CA GLU A 97 11.31 -1.20 -3.24
C GLU A 97 11.04 -0.10 -4.25
N TYR A 98 10.53 -0.50 -5.42
CA TYR A 98 9.76 0.33 -6.32
C TYR A 98 8.28 0.04 -6.09
N CYS A 99 7.46 1.07 -5.91
CA CYS A 99 6.02 0.94 -5.84
C CYS A 99 5.34 1.91 -6.80
N VAL A 100 4.33 1.41 -7.53
CA VAL A 100 3.48 2.20 -8.43
C VAL A 100 2.03 1.98 -8.03
N TYR A 101 1.37 3.07 -7.59
CA TYR A 101 -0.05 3.07 -7.23
C TYR A 101 -0.90 3.50 -8.43
N LEU A 102 -1.82 2.64 -8.81
CA LEU A 102 -2.72 2.83 -9.94
C LEU A 102 -4.17 2.83 -9.48
N LYS A 103 -4.97 3.72 -10.07
CA LYS A 103 -6.42 3.75 -9.89
C LYS A 103 -7.11 3.77 -11.25
N PHE A 104 -8.13 2.95 -11.40
CA PHE A 104 -8.85 2.79 -12.67
C PHE A 104 -10.25 3.38 -12.59
N ASP A 105 -10.65 4.11 -13.65
CA ASP A 105 -11.97 4.70 -13.76
C ASP A 105 -12.96 3.69 -14.34
N SER A 106 -13.94 3.33 -13.55
CA SER A 106 -15.03 2.45 -14.00
C SER A 106 -16.13 3.19 -14.75
N ARG A 107 -16.24 4.53 -14.60
CA ARG A 107 -17.32 5.36 -15.14
C ARG A 107 -18.71 4.72 -14.96
N ASN A 108 -18.97 4.13 -13.80
CA ASN A 108 -20.16 3.36 -13.49
C ASN A 108 -20.36 2.10 -14.36
N ARG A 109 -19.29 1.54 -14.91
CA ARG A 109 -19.28 0.27 -15.66
C ARG A 109 -18.32 -0.70 -14.97
N PRO A 110 -18.51 -2.02 -15.13
CA PRO A 110 -17.53 -3.00 -14.71
C PRO A 110 -16.17 -2.73 -15.34
N LEU A 111 -15.08 -2.87 -14.58
CA LEU A 111 -13.73 -2.78 -15.15
C LEU A 111 -13.47 -3.94 -16.12
N ILE A 112 -13.99 -5.13 -15.84
CA ILE A 112 -13.86 -6.30 -16.69
C ILE A 112 -14.94 -6.24 -17.77
N GLN A 113 -14.54 -6.11 -19.03
CA GLN A 113 -15.41 -6.02 -20.20
C GLN A 113 -14.82 -6.80 -21.37
N GLU A 114 -15.66 -7.36 -22.24
CA GLU A 114 -15.21 -8.12 -23.42
C GLU A 114 -14.37 -7.31 -24.39
N GLN A 115 -14.67 -6.01 -24.55
CA GLN A 115 -13.93 -5.10 -25.42
C GLN A 115 -12.62 -4.61 -24.85
N ASN A 116 -12.28 -4.93 -23.63
CA ASN A 116 -10.97 -4.61 -23.07
C ASN A 116 -9.90 -5.52 -23.68
N PRO A 117 -8.64 -5.03 -23.80
CA PRO A 117 -7.51 -5.92 -24.02
C PRO A 117 -7.47 -7.06 -23.00
N ASP A 118 -7.24 -8.30 -23.44
CA ASP A 118 -7.29 -9.50 -22.59
C ASP A 118 -6.38 -9.39 -21.35
N PHE A 119 -5.18 -8.82 -21.52
CA PHE A 119 -4.26 -8.62 -20.40
C PHE A 119 -4.83 -7.72 -19.31
N LEU A 120 -5.65 -6.71 -19.68
CA LEU A 120 -6.23 -5.79 -18.73
C LEU A 120 -7.33 -6.46 -17.91
N ASN A 121 -8.16 -7.29 -18.54
CA ASN A 121 -9.13 -8.10 -17.82
C ASN A 121 -8.46 -9.09 -16.87
N ARG A 122 -7.32 -9.67 -17.27
CA ARG A 122 -6.52 -10.55 -16.41
C ARG A 122 -5.96 -9.78 -15.22
N PHE A 123 -5.45 -8.57 -15.44
CA PHE A 123 -4.98 -7.71 -14.37
C PHE A 123 -6.08 -7.41 -13.35
N PHE A 124 -7.29 -7.06 -13.80
CA PHE A 124 -8.41 -6.75 -12.90
C PHE A 124 -8.94 -7.95 -12.12
N ARG A 125 -8.76 -9.17 -12.63
CA ARG A 125 -9.09 -10.41 -11.91
C ARG A 125 -8.05 -10.77 -10.85
N THR A 126 -6.90 -10.13 -10.86
CA THR A 126 -5.82 -10.40 -9.91
C THR A 126 -6.00 -9.52 -8.69
N GLU A 127 -6.52 -10.09 -7.62
CA GLU A 127 -6.63 -9.39 -6.33
C GLU A 127 -5.26 -9.28 -5.67
N GLN A 128 -4.49 -10.37 -5.66
CA GLN A 128 -3.13 -10.39 -5.12
C GLN A 128 -2.24 -11.37 -5.88
N PHE A 129 -0.97 -11.06 -5.92
CA PHE A 129 0.07 -11.94 -6.47
C PHE A 129 1.39 -11.68 -5.75
N LEU A 130 2.20 -12.72 -5.57
CA LEU A 130 3.60 -12.59 -5.17
C LEU A 130 4.41 -13.69 -5.85
N GLY A 131 5.48 -13.31 -6.53
CA GLY A 131 6.38 -14.23 -7.24
C GLY A 131 7.69 -13.58 -7.64
N GLN A 132 8.56 -14.38 -8.25
CA GLN A 132 9.79 -13.86 -8.85
C GLN A 132 9.52 -13.29 -10.23
N ASP A 133 10.11 -12.13 -10.51
CA ASP A 133 10.02 -11.50 -11.83
C ASP A 133 10.70 -12.35 -12.91
N ARG A 134 9.96 -12.63 -13.99
CA ARG A 134 10.38 -13.36 -15.18
C ARG A 134 10.44 -12.50 -16.43
N GLN A 135 10.03 -11.23 -16.33
CA GLN A 135 9.91 -10.30 -17.44
C GLN A 135 11.00 -9.22 -17.41
N ASN A 136 11.94 -9.29 -16.47
CA ASN A 136 12.99 -8.28 -16.29
C ASN A 136 12.43 -6.87 -16.09
N LEU A 137 11.54 -6.71 -15.09
CA LEU A 137 10.87 -5.45 -14.77
C LEU A 137 11.81 -4.36 -14.26
N ARG A 138 12.97 -4.71 -13.73
CA ARG A 138 13.90 -3.75 -13.13
C ARG A 138 14.27 -2.58 -14.06
N PRO A 139 14.73 -2.80 -15.31
CA PRO A 139 15.03 -1.70 -16.23
C PRO A 139 13.82 -0.82 -16.52
N LEU A 140 12.62 -1.40 -16.56
CA LEU A 140 11.39 -0.66 -16.79
C LEU A 140 11.05 0.25 -15.60
N MET A 141 11.20 -0.24 -14.36
CA MET A 141 11.05 0.58 -13.15
C MET A 141 12.10 1.69 -13.11
N GLU A 142 13.36 1.39 -13.41
CA GLU A 142 14.45 2.39 -13.50
C GLU A 142 14.13 3.46 -14.54
N ALA A 143 13.62 3.08 -15.72
CA ALA A 143 13.22 4.02 -16.78
C ALA A 143 12.06 4.91 -16.34
N LEU A 144 11.02 4.36 -15.68
CA LEU A 144 9.91 5.14 -15.13
C LEU A 144 10.41 6.22 -14.18
N PHE A 145 11.26 5.85 -13.22
CA PHE A 145 11.76 6.79 -12.21
C PHE A 145 12.76 7.80 -12.79
N SER A 146 13.55 7.41 -13.80
CA SER A 146 14.40 8.32 -14.53
C SER A 146 13.59 9.39 -15.27
N GLU A 147 12.51 9.00 -15.92
CA GLU A 147 11.63 9.93 -16.65
C GLU A 147 10.90 10.89 -15.71
N LEU A 148 10.45 10.40 -14.55
CA LEU A 148 9.83 11.22 -13.49
C LEU A 148 10.81 12.26 -12.92
N GLU A 149 12.10 11.93 -12.86
CA GLU A 149 13.14 12.80 -12.32
C GLU A 149 13.54 13.89 -13.33
N HIS A 150 13.79 13.53 -14.59
CA HIS A 150 14.36 14.44 -15.58
C HIS A 150 13.31 15.26 -16.34
N ARG A 151 12.09 14.75 -16.49
CA ARG A 151 10.93 15.43 -17.10
C ARG A 151 11.24 16.13 -18.41
N GLN A 152 11.87 15.41 -19.34
CA GLN A 152 12.22 15.96 -20.66
C GLN A 152 10.99 16.15 -21.56
N ILE A 153 11.22 16.74 -22.75
CA ILE A 153 10.16 16.87 -23.77
C ILE A 153 9.57 15.50 -24.09
N GLY A 154 8.23 15.38 -24.05
CA GLY A 154 7.55 14.10 -24.26
C GLY A 154 7.45 13.21 -23.04
N CYS A 155 7.93 13.64 -21.86
CA CYS A 155 7.89 12.90 -20.59
C CYS A 155 6.55 12.20 -20.35
N ARG A 156 5.44 12.89 -20.52
CA ARG A 156 4.10 12.32 -20.31
C ARG A 156 3.87 11.10 -21.22
N THR A 157 4.16 11.23 -22.50
CA THR A 157 3.98 10.15 -23.48
C THR A 157 4.87 8.95 -23.18
N VAL A 158 6.12 9.19 -22.76
CA VAL A 158 7.05 8.14 -22.36
C VAL A 158 6.53 7.42 -21.11
N LEU A 159 6.09 8.16 -20.09
CA LEU A 159 5.52 7.57 -18.87
C LEU A 159 4.26 6.73 -19.16
N GLU A 160 3.35 7.21 -20.01
CA GLU A 160 2.17 6.46 -20.43
C GLU A 160 2.55 5.14 -21.11
N ALA A 161 3.53 5.15 -22.01
CA ALA A 161 4.02 3.95 -22.69
C ALA A 161 4.69 2.96 -21.72
N LEU A 162 5.53 3.45 -20.80
CA LEU A 162 6.19 2.63 -19.78
C LEU A 162 5.18 2.02 -18.80
N LEU A 163 4.13 2.74 -18.43
CA LEU A 163 3.05 2.23 -17.57
C LEU A 163 2.21 1.16 -18.28
N CYS A 164 1.90 1.35 -19.56
CA CYS A 164 1.26 0.30 -20.36
C CYS A 164 2.13 -0.95 -20.42
N GLN A 165 3.44 -0.80 -20.66
CA GLN A 165 4.39 -1.91 -20.65
C GLN A 165 4.49 -2.58 -19.29
N LEU A 166 4.51 -1.81 -18.19
CA LEU A 166 4.50 -2.33 -16.83
C LEU A 166 3.30 -3.23 -16.57
N LEU A 167 2.10 -2.80 -16.95
CA LEU A 167 0.88 -3.60 -16.79
C LEU A 167 0.95 -4.90 -17.60
N VAL A 168 1.40 -4.85 -18.86
CA VAL A 168 1.56 -6.05 -19.69
C VAL A 168 2.57 -7.01 -19.08
N PHE A 169 3.75 -6.52 -18.65
CA PHE A 169 4.79 -7.38 -18.07
C PHE A 169 4.38 -7.91 -16.71
N THR A 170 3.64 -7.13 -15.94
CA THR A 170 3.05 -7.59 -14.69
C THR A 170 2.13 -8.79 -14.94
N VAL A 171 1.20 -8.69 -15.90
CA VAL A 171 0.28 -9.80 -16.24
C VAL A 171 1.03 -11.01 -16.76
N ARG A 172 2.09 -10.85 -17.56
CA ARG A 172 2.94 -11.97 -18.01
C ARG A 172 3.66 -12.69 -16.87
N ASN A 173 3.89 -12.01 -15.75
CA ASN A 173 4.43 -12.64 -14.54
C ASN A 173 3.38 -13.46 -13.77
N LEU A 174 2.09 -13.20 -14.00
CA LEU A 174 1.00 -13.88 -13.29
C LEU A 174 0.78 -15.33 -13.72
N GLU A 175 1.45 -15.84 -14.79
CA GLU A 175 1.28 -17.15 -15.41
C GLU A 175 0.79 -18.26 -14.48
N MET A 176 -0.48 -18.22 -14.10
CA MET A 176 -1.25 -19.32 -13.52
C MET A 176 -2.72 -19.14 -13.91
N PRO A 177 -3.40 -20.17 -14.32
CA PRO A 177 -4.79 -20.06 -14.68
C PRO A 177 -5.69 -20.19 -13.45
N ARG A 178 -6.68 -19.35 -13.36
CA ARG A 178 -8.06 -19.56 -12.93
C ARG A 178 -8.66 -18.55 -11.96
N ASN A 179 -9.60 -17.85 -12.58
CA ASN A 179 -10.95 -17.44 -12.12
C ASN A 179 -11.22 -17.22 -10.65
N GLN A 180 -11.54 -15.96 -10.33
CA GLN A 180 -12.80 -15.65 -9.65
C GLN A 180 -13.20 -14.20 -9.94
N GLU A 181 -14.44 -14.02 -10.33
CA GLU A 181 -15.06 -12.72 -10.58
C GLU A 181 -15.49 -12.07 -9.27
N THR A 182 -15.26 -10.79 -9.10
CA THR A 182 -16.03 -9.97 -8.16
C THR A 182 -16.37 -8.63 -8.78
N SER A 183 -17.62 -8.25 -8.58
CA SER A 183 -18.28 -7.09 -9.16
C SER A 183 -17.79 -5.73 -8.65
N PRO A 184 -18.06 -4.67 -9.43
CA PRO A 184 -17.50 -3.36 -9.22
C PRO A 184 -18.44 -2.41 -8.49
N GLU A 185 -17.93 -1.37 -7.92
CA GLU A 185 -18.43 0.01 -8.01
C GLU A 185 -17.70 0.95 -7.08
N SER A 186 -17.08 1.96 -7.59
CA SER A 186 -17.33 3.37 -7.28
C SER A 186 -16.26 4.32 -7.84
N SER A 187 -16.66 5.55 -8.00
CA SER A 187 -16.06 6.62 -8.78
C SER A 187 -14.69 7.07 -8.26
N LEU A 188 -13.81 7.38 -9.18
CA LEU A 188 -12.50 8.02 -9.06
C LEU A 188 -12.49 9.44 -8.46
N ALA A 189 -13.54 9.85 -7.81
CA ALA A 189 -13.67 11.24 -7.37
C ALA A 189 -12.71 11.62 -6.22
N ASP A 190 -11.96 10.67 -5.62
CA ASP A 190 -11.30 11.01 -4.37
C ASP A 190 -9.83 10.59 -4.26
N ARG A 191 -8.94 11.50 -4.61
CA ARG A 191 -7.54 11.55 -4.12
C ARG A 191 -7.47 11.52 -2.59
N ASN A 192 -8.59 11.79 -1.94
CA ASN A 192 -8.75 11.82 -0.50
C ASN A 192 -8.45 10.48 0.17
N TYR A 193 -8.61 9.35 -0.53
CA TYR A 193 -8.30 8.04 0.06
C TYR A 193 -6.84 7.87 0.41
N LEU A 194 -5.93 8.31 -0.46
CA LEU A 194 -4.49 8.24 -0.17
C LEU A 194 -4.13 9.06 1.06
N ILE A 195 -4.67 10.29 1.13
CA ILE A 195 -4.44 11.17 2.29
C ILE A 195 -4.95 10.48 3.57
N ILE A 196 -6.13 9.88 3.51
CA ILE A 196 -6.71 9.16 4.65
C ILE A 196 -5.80 7.99 5.05
N GLU A 197 -5.44 7.14 4.10
CA GLU A 197 -4.62 5.96 4.33
C GLU A 197 -3.24 6.33 4.88
N GLU A 198 -2.56 7.31 4.30
CA GLU A 198 -1.26 7.80 4.78
C GLU A 198 -1.34 8.38 6.18
N CYS A 199 -2.35 9.20 6.47
CA CYS A 199 -2.55 9.77 7.80
C CYS A 199 -2.72 8.68 8.86
N PHE A 200 -3.54 7.67 8.60
CA PHE A 200 -3.73 6.57 9.56
C PHE A 200 -2.57 5.59 9.59
N LEU A 201 -1.76 5.50 8.54
CA LEU A 201 -0.60 4.63 8.50
C LEU A 201 0.60 5.22 9.25
N TYR A 202 0.83 6.52 9.07
CA TYR A 202 2.07 7.16 9.55
C TYR A 202 1.88 8.10 10.73
N GLU A 203 0.70 8.70 10.88
CA GLU A 203 0.48 9.78 11.83
C GLU A 203 -0.59 9.45 12.88
N TYR A 204 -1.06 8.20 12.92
CA TYR A 204 -2.11 7.72 13.83
C TYR A 204 -1.93 8.14 15.29
N ARG A 205 -0.71 8.38 15.73
CA ARG A 205 -0.42 8.79 17.10
C ARG A 205 -1.09 10.13 17.45
N ASP A 206 -0.78 11.15 16.68
CA ASP A 206 -1.12 12.54 17.02
C ASP A 206 -2.19 13.12 16.07
N LEU A 207 -2.58 12.37 15.03
CA LEU A 207 -3.59 12.78 14.05
C LEU A 207 -4.91 13.18 14.73
N THR A 208 -5.42 14.35 14.38
CA THR A 208 -6.77 14.81 14.78
C THR A 208 -7.71 14.82 13.59
N LEU A 209 -9.03 14.80 13.86
CA LEU A 209 -10.03 14.92 12.81
C LEU A 209 -9.93 16.28 12.07
N GLU A 210 -9.56 17.34 12.78
CA GLU A 210 -9.34 18.66 12.22
C GLU A 210 -8.19 18.66 11.22
N GLN A 211 -7.04 18.08 11.59
CA GLN A 211 -5.88 17.96 10.70
C GLN A 211 -6.21 17.14 9.45
N LEU A 212 -6.88 15.99 9.61
CA LEU A 212 -7.30 15.18 8.49
C LEU A 212 -8.25 15.95 7.57
N SER A 213 -9.24 16.64 8.14
CA SER A 213 -10.23 17.43 7.40
C SER A 213 -9.57 18.57 6.62
N SER A 214 -8.61 19.26 7.25
CA SER A 214 -7.83 20.32 6.60
C SER A 214 -7.04 19.79 5.38
N ARG A 215 -6.40 18.65 5.50
CA ARG A 215 -5.66 18.02 4.39
C ARG A 215 -6.55 17.56 3.25
N LEU A 216 -7.77 17.13 3.57
CA LEU A 216 -8.76 16.71 2.60
C LEU A 216 -9.47 17.90 1.92
N GLY A 217 -9.33 19.11 2.46
CA GLY A 217 -10.11 20.28 2.04
C GLY A 217 -11.61 20.13 2.34
N LEU A 218 -11.97 19.38 3.38
CA LEU A 218 -13.34 19.07 3.75
C LEU A 218 -13.67 19.55 5.16
N SER A 219 -14.96 19.76 5.45
CA SER A 219 -15.39 19.94 6.81
C SER A 219 -15.28 18.63 7.60
N GLN A 220 -15.13 18.69 8.93
CA GLN A 220 -15.08 17.51 9.79
C GLN A 220 -16.28 16.58 9.59
N ARG A 221 -17.47 17.14 9.40
CA ARG A 221 -18.70 16.37 9.14
C ARG A 221 -18.62 15.61 7.81
N LEU A 222 -18.08 16.22 6.76
CA LEU A 222 -17.91 15.57 5.46
C LEU A 222 -16.80 14.49 5.54
N THR A 223 -15.73 14.75 6.28
CA THR A 223 -14.66 13.79 6.54
C THR A 223 -15.19 12.53 7.26
N GLU A 224 -15.98 12.71 8.32
CA GLU A 224 -16.64 11.57 9.01
C GLU A 224 -17.59 10.80 8.07
N ARG A 225 -18.38 11.48 7.26
CA ARG A 225 -19.24 10.81 6.27
C ARG A 225 -18.44 10.06 5.22
N LEU A 226 -17.30 10.59 4.80
CA LEU A 226 -16.38 9.95 3.85
C LEU A 226 -15.79 8.67 4.47
N LEU A 227 -15.30 8.75 5.71
CA LEU A 227 -14.78 7.60 6.45
C LEU A 227 -15.85 6.52 6.64
N GLN A 228 -17.04 6.92 7.06
CA GLN A 228 -18.16 5.99 7.24
C GLN A 228 -18.57 5.31 5.94
N LYS A 229 -18.65 6.08 4.84
CA LYS A 229 -19.04 5.56 3.52
C LYS A 229 -18.05 4.54 2.97
N HIS A 230 -16.75 4.77 3.14
CA HIS A 230 -15.71 4.00 2.45
C HIS A 230 -15.02 2.96 3.32
N TYR A 231 -14.99 3.17 4.65
CA TYR A 231 -14.37 2.26 5.59
C TYR A 231 -15.36 1.65 6.59
N GLY A 232 -16.62 2.10 6.60
CA GLY A 232 -17.61 1.67 7.58
C GLY A 232 -17.29 2.08 9.02
N LYS A 233 -16.42 3.09 9.21
CA LYS A 233 -15.80 3.43 10.49
C LYS A 233 -15.75 4.93 10.72
N THR A 234 -15.86 5.34 11.99
CA THR A 234 -15.58 6.71 12.40
C THR A 234 -14.08 6.98 12.41
N PHE A 235 -13.69 8.25 12.46
CA PHE A 235 -12.30 8.67 12.64
C PHE A 235 -11.63 7.99 13.85
N LEU A 236 -12.31 7.98 14.98
CA LEU A 236 -11.78 7.38 16.21
C LEU A 236 -11.60 5.86 16.09
N GLN A 237 -12.52 5.16 15.45
CA GLN A 237 -12.41 3.72 15.20
C GLN A 237 -11.23 3.42 14.27
N LYS A 238 -11.06 4.17 13.19
CA LYS A 238 -9.96 4.00 12.26
C LYS A 238 -8.61 4.31 12.92
N LYS A 239 -8.53 5.38 13.72
CA LYS A 239 -7.35 5.72 14.50
C LYS A 239 -7.01 4.64 15.54
N PHE A 240 -8.02 4.10 16.21
CA PHE A 240 -7.85 3.02 17.16
C PHE A 240 -7.28 1.75 16.51
N GLU A 241 -7.81 1.35 15.36
CA GLU A 241 -7.29 0.22 14.58
C GLU A 241 -5.84 0.42 14.16
N ALA A 242 -5.50 1.62 13.64
CA ALA A 242 -4.15 1.94 13.25
C ALA A 242 -3.18 1.82 14.43
N LYS A 243 -3.57 2.31 15.63
CA LYS A 243 -2.80 2.13 16.86
C LYS A 243 -2.64 0.66 17.24
N MET A 244 -3.70 -0.16 17.10
CA MET A 244 -3.65 -1.59 17.41
C MET A 244 -2.77 -2.37 16.42
N ALA A 245 -2.83 -2.03 15.13
CA ALA A 245 -1.95 -2.60 14.13
C ALA A 245 -0.47 -2.27 14.41
N ALA A 246 -0.17 -1.01 14.74
CA ALA A 246 1.17 -0.59 15.14
C ALA A 246 1.64 -1.27 16.44
N ALA A 247 0.75 -1.44 17.42
CA ALA A 247 1.05 -2.16 18.66
C ALA A 247 1.55 -3.57 18.40
N ARG A 248 0.90 -4.31 17.49
CA ARG A 248 1.33 -5.67 17.11
C ARG A 248 2.74 -5.70 16.54
N LEU A 249 3.11 -4.73 15.74
CA LEU A 249 4.45 -4.64 15.17
C LEU A 249 5.50 -4.35 16.25
N LEU A 250 5.22 -3.38 17.14
CA LEU A 250 6.13 -3.02 18.23
C LEU A 250 6.30 -4.16 19.24
N LEU A 251 5.25 -4.96 19.47
CA LEU A 251 5.29 -6.12 20.36
C LEU A 251 6.21 -7.24 19.88
N LYS A 252 6.47 -7.34 18.57
CA LYS A 252 7.42 -8.33 18.01
C LYS A 252 8.86 -8.03 18.39
N ASN A 253 9.18 -6.80 18.75
CA ASN A 253 10.52 -6.44 19.19
C ASN A 253 10.63 -6.60 20.71
N PRO A 254 11.41 -7.56 21.22
CA PRO A 254 11.55 -7.82 22.66
C PRO A 254 12.23 -6.66 23.42
N SER A 255 12.95 -5.78 22.73
CA SER A 255 13.61 -4.63 23.37
C SER A 255 12.63 -3.55 23.81
N HIS A 256 11.41 -3.50 23.25
CA HIS A 256 10.39 -2.54 23.65
C HIS A 256 9.60 -3.07 24.85
N THR A 257 9.58 -2.34 25.94
CA THR A 257 8.68 -2.64 27.05
C THR A 257 7.22 -2.30 26.70
N ILE A 258 6.26 -2.86 27.43
CA ILE A 258 4.83 -2.50 27.25
C ILE A 258 4.61 -1.00 27.52
N THR A 259 5.38 -0.44 28.45
CA THR A 259 5.36 1.00 28.76
C THR A 259 5.86 1.84 27.57
N ASP A 260 6.98 1.45 26.95
CA ASP A 260 7.53 2.15 25.78
C ASP A 260 6.53 2.13 24.62
N ILE A 261 5.90 0.98 24.37
CA ILE A 261 4.88 0.83 23.35
C ILE A 261 3.68 1.75 23.63
N SER A 262 3.20 1.78 24.86
CA SER A 262 2.12 2.67 25.26
C SER A 262 2.43 4.14 24.97
N ILE A 263 3.63 4.60 25.31
CA ILE A 263 4.10 5.96 25.05
C ILE A 263 4.23 6.23 23.55
N GLN A 264 4.84 5.30 22.79
CA GLN A 264 5.01 5.44 21.34
C GLN A 264 3.68 5.54 20.58
N LEU A 265 2.66 4.84 21.08
CA LEU A 265 1.31 4.88 20.51
C LEU A 265 0.49 6.07 20.98
N GLY A 266 1.04 6.93 21.88
CA GLY A 266 0.38 8.12 22.38
C GLY A 266 -0.80 7.80 23.32
N TYR A 267 -0.64 6.80 24.19
CA TYR A 267 -1.55 6.57 25.30
C TYR A 267 -1.10 7.36 26.53
N SER A 268 -2.05 7.88 27.30
CA SER A 268 -1.80 8.62 28.53
C SER A 268 -1.25 7.76 29.66
N SER A 269 -1.52 6.45 29.63
CA SER A 269 -0.99 5.48 30.59
C SER A 269 -0.91 4.07 29.96
N VAL A 270 -0.08 3.23 30.58
CA VAL A 270 0.06 1.83 30.19
C VAL A 270 -1.22 1.00 30.46
N GLU A 271 -1.99 1.41 31.46
CA GLU A 271 -3.27 0.78 31.81
C GLU A 271 -4.31 1.02 30.69
N HIS A 272 -4.40 2.25 30.19
CA HIS A 272 -5.28 2.59 29.06
C HIS A 272 -4.91 1.81 27.81
N PHE A 273 -3.61 1.71 27.48
CA PHE A 273 -3.16 0.88 26.38
C PHE A 273 -3.50 -0.58 26.57
N SER A 274 -3.24 -1.15 27.76
CA SER A 274 -3.47 -2.56 28.05
C SER A 274 -4.95 -2.92 27.96
N ALA A 275 -5.83 -2.07 28.46
CA ALA A 275 -7.28 -2.22 28.35
C ALA A 275 -7.73 -2.17 26.87
N ALA A 276 -7.26 -1.20 26.11
CA ALA A 276 -7.55 -1.02 24.68
C ALA A 276 -7.08 -2.22 23.86
N PHE A 277 -5.87 -2.71 24.11
CA PHE A 277 -5.30 -3.86 23.42
C PHE A 277 -6.10 -5.13 23.70
N ARG A 278 -6.44 -5.36 24.99
CA ARG A 278 -7.25 -6.51 25.39
C ARG A 278 -8.67 -6.45 24.80
N GLN A 279 -9.27 -5.28 24.78
CA GLN A 279 -10.59 -5.08 24.15
C GLN A 279 -10.58 -5.44 22.66
N TYR A 280 -9.51 -5.08 21.97
CA TYR A 280 -9.41 -5.27 20.50
C TYR A 280 -9.02 -6.70 20.12
N TYR A 281 -8.06 -7.31 20.81
CA TYR A 281 -7.52 -8.64 20.48
C TYR A 281 -8.01 -9.78 21.36
N GLY A 282 -8.81 -9.49 22.39
CA GLY A 282 -9.31 -10.50 23.32
C GLY A 282 -8.29 -11.03 24.33
N MET A 283 -7.03 -10.58 24.24
CA MET A 283 -5.94 -11.00 25.12
C MET A 283 -5.03 -9.82 25.48
N SER A 284 -4.24 -9.95 26.54
CA SER A 284 -3.30 -8.90 26.92
C SER A 284 -2.10 -8.82 25.95
N ALA A 285 -1.47 -7.65 25.86
CA ALA A 285 -0.27 -7.44 25.08
C ALA A 285 0.91 -8.35 25.49
N ARG A 286 0.99 -8.70 26.78
CA ARG A 286 2.00 -9.64 27.30
C ARG A 286 1.74 -11.07 26.84
N GLU A 287 0.48 -11.53 26.88
CA GLU A 287 0.08 -12.85 26.39
C GLU A 287 0.34 -12.95 24.88
N TRP A 288 -0.02 -11.90 24.13
CA TRP A 288 0.18 -11.86 22.69
C TRP A 288 1.68 -11.97 22.31
N ARG A 289 2.56 -11.26 23.04
CA ARG A 289 4.02 -11.35 22.84
C ARG A 289 4.54 -12.78 23.06
N LYS A 290 4.13 -13.44 24.13
CA LYS A 290 4.54 -14.82 24.42
C LYS A 290 4.09 -15.84 23.36
N GLN A 291 2.95 -15.62 22.71
CA GLN A 291 2.49 -16.49 21.62
C GLN A 291 3.30 -16.31 20.32
N GLY A 292 3.92 -15.15 20.11
CA GLY A 292 4.74 -14.87 18.95
C GLY A 292 6.20 -15.32 19.10
N GLU A 293 6.61 -15.77 20.29
CA GLU A 293 7.95 -16.33 20.62
C GLU A 293 8.00 -17.88 20.44
N ASN A 294 6.86 -18.51 20.17
CA ASN A 294 6.73 -19.94 19.83
C ASN A 294 6.45 -20.08 18.32
#